data_b5ce6c72f72d4cdbfc328e946a4cf7df
#
_entry.id   b5ce6c72f72d4cdbfc328e946a4cf7df
#
_cell.length_a   1.000
_cell.length_b   1.000
_cell.length_c   1.000
_cell.angle_alpha   90.00
_cell.angle_beta   90.00
_cell.angle_gamma   90.00
#
_symmetry.space_group_name_H-M   'P 1'
#
loop_
_entity.id
_entity.type
_entity.pdbx_description
1 polymer ?
#
loop_
_entity_poly.entity_id
_entity_poly.type
_entity_poly.pdbx_seq_one_letter_code
_entity_poly.pdbx_strand_id
1 'polypeptide(L)'
;LDCYLFGAGTHYDIYQKLGAHPMTFKGKAGIYFAVWAPHAEQVHLVGDFNGWNPDANPMKKISDMGIWEYFNPGMKTGELYKFAITTDTGKILYKADPFAFSAEYRPGTASVTADLSGFSWADTDWIAKRAQKDSQKQPMSIYEVHLGSWRKKNRPEKDGCYTYIEAAHELAAYVKEM
;
A
#
# COMPACT_ATOMS: atom_id res chain seq x y z
N LEU A 1 16.01 4.17 15.43
CA LEU A 1 15.77 5.47 14.77
C LEU A 1 14.29 5.61 14.39
N ASP A 2 13.70 4.67 13.63
CA ASP A 2 12.33 4.77 13.10
C ASP A 2 11.28 4.99 14.21
N CYS A 3 11.31 4.22 15.30
CA CYS A 3 10.39 4.41 16.42
C CYS A 3 10.51 5.81 17.07
N TYR A 4 11.73 6.33 17.19
CA TYR A 4 11.96 7.68 17.71
C TYR A 4 11.37 8.76 16.81
N LEU A 5 11.67 8.70 15.50
CA LEU A 5 11.15 9.66 14.51
C LEU A 5 9.63 9.60 14.41
N PHE A 6 9.07 8.38 14.48
CA PHE A 6 7.62 8.17 14.46
C PHE A 6 6.97 8.83 15.70
N GLY A 7 7.52 8.60 16.88
CA GLY A 7 7.01 9.21 18.12
C GLY A 7 7.15 10.73 18.14
N ALA A 8 8.17 11.28 17.50
CA ALA A 8 8.36 12.72 17.34
C ALA A 8 7.46 13.34 16.25
N GLY A 9 6.72 12.52 15.45
CA GLY A 9 5.91 12.99 14.33
C GLY A 9 6.72 13.51 13.14
N THR A 10 7.99 13.13 13.03
CA THR A 10 8.92 13.61 11.99
C THR A 10 9.37 12.52 11.02
N HIS A 11 8.78 11.33 11.09
CA HIS A 11 9.09 10.22 10.19
C HIS A 11 8.26 10.30 8.90
N TYR A 12 8.67 11.13 7.96
CA TYR A 12 7.94 11.32 6.70
C TYR A 12 7.96 10.09 5.76
N ASP A 13 8.95 9.20 5.93
CA ASP A 13 9.10 7.96 5.15
C ASP A 13 8.61 6.72 5.89
N ILE A 14 7.69 6.87 6.85
CA ILE A 14 7.18 5.77 7.66
C ILE A 14 6.51 4.66 6.83
N TYR A 15 6.01 4.99 5.65
CA TYR A 15 5.44 4.03 4.69
C TYR A 15 6.46 2.99 4.18
N GLN A 16 7.76 3.23 4.35
CA GLN A 16 8.82 2.25 4.07
C GLN A 16 9.00 1.22 5.20
N LYS A 17 8.33 1.42 6.32
CA LYS A 17 8.39 0.56 7.52
C LYS A 17 7.05 -0.06 7.87
N LEU A 18 5.99 0.76 7.94
CA LEU A 18 4.63 0.26 8.11
C LEU A 18 4.11 -0.28 6.78
N GLY A 19 3.28 -1.32 6.86
CA GLY A 19 2.79 -2.01 5.69
C GLY A 19 3.38 -3.41 5.52
N ALA A 20 3.32 -3.92 4.29
CA ALA A 20 3.84 -5.23 3.88
C ALA A 20 4.98 -5.04 2.87
N HIS A 21 6.19 -5.50 3.24
CA HIS A 21 7.41 -5.28 2.46
C HIS A 21 8.13 -6.58 2.14
N PRO A 22 8.29 -6.95 0.84
CA PRO A 22 9.16 -8.05 0.45
C PRO A 22 10.60 -7.78 0.89
N MET A 23 11.20 -8.73 1.61
CA MET A 23 12.59 -8.61 2.05
C MET A 23 13.24 -9.97 2.32
N THR A 24 14.55 -9.95 2.49
CA THR A 24 15.31 -11.11 3.00
C THR A 24 15.74 -10.84 4.44
N PHE A 25 15.28 -11.68 5.36
CA PHE A 25 15.65 -11.61 6.76
C PHE A 25 16.35 -12.91 7.21
N LYS A 26 17.54 -12.81 7.79
CA LYS A 26 18.37 -13.96 8.21
C LYS A 26 18.53 -15.03 7.12
N GLY A 27 18.75 -14.60 5.88
CA GLY A 27 18.94 -15.47 4.71
C GLY A 27 17.67 -16.10 4.15
N LYS A 28 16.48 -15.78 4.65
CA LYS A 28 15.19 -16.27 4.13
C LYS A 28 14.44 -15.13 3.47
N ALA A 29 14.05 -15.32 2.21
CA ALA A 29 13.12 -14.40 1.53
C ALA A 29 11.72 -14.55 2.12
N GLY A 30 10.97 -13.45 2.19
CA GLY A 30 9.61 -13.44 2.72
C GLY A 30 9.05 -12.03 2.72
N ILE A 31 7.97 -11.83 3.50
CA ILE A 31 7.33 -10.53 3.64
C ILE A 31 7.36 -10.10 5.10
N TYR A 32 7.85 -8.91 5.34
CA TYR A 32 7.79 -8.22 6.61
C TYR A 32 6.52 -7.39 6.69
N PHE A 33 5.84 -7.45 7.82
CA PHE A 33 4.63 -6.70 8.13
C PHE A 33 4.85 -5.85 9.35
N ALA A 34 4.39 -4.61 9.29
CA ALA A 34 4.34 -3.76 10.46
C ALA A 34 3.07 -2.90 10.47
N VAL A 35 2.50 -2.70 11.65
CA VAL A 35 1.29 -1.92 11.84
C VAL A 35 1.36 -1.12 13.15
N TRP A 36 0.79 0.07 13.13
CA TRP A 36 0.57 0.86 14.33
C TRP A 36 -0.81 0.58 14.92
N ALA A 37 -0.84 -0.03 16.08
CA ALA A 37 -2.05 -0.37 16.84
C ALA A 37 -1.79 -0.12 18.33
N PRO A 38 -1.80 1.16 18.79
CA PRO A 38 -1.36 1.55 20.15
C PRO A 38 -2.25 0.99 21.26
N HIS A 39 -3.54 0.80 20.99
CA HIS A 39 -4.51 0.31 21.95
C HIS A 39 -4.81 -1.20 21.83
N ALA A 40 -4.01 -1.91 21.03
CA ALA A 40 -4.18 -3.36 20.87
C ALA A 40 -3.50 -4.11 22.02
N GLU A 41 -4.21 -5.09 22.56
CA GLU A 41 -3.64 -6.09 23.48
C GLU A 41 -2.83 -7.13 22.73
N GLN A 42 -3.34 -7.55 21.57
CA GLN A 42 -2.67 -8.48 20.65
C GLN A 42 -2.96 -8.11 19.20
N VAL A 43 -2.03 -8.40 18.32
CA VAL A 43 -2.19 -8.27 16.89
C VAL A 43 -1.70 -9.56 16.23
N HIS A 44 -2.52 -10.12 15.34
CA HIS A 44 -2.18 -11.29 14.54
C HIS A 44 -2.30 -10.97 13.07
N LEU A 45 -1.41 -11.52 12.25
CA LEU A 45 -1.52 -11.45 10.81
C LEU A 45 -2.42 -12.60 10.33
N VAL A 46 -3.45 -12.28 9.55
CA VAL A 46 -4.40 -13.25 8.99
C VAL A 46 -4.52 -13.08 7.48
N GLY A 47 -4.79 -14.17 6.77
CA GLY A 47 -4.95 -14.18 5.32
C GLY A 47 -5.14 -15.60 4.79
N ASP A 48 -5.15 -15.74 3.46
CA ASP A 48 -5.32 -17.06 2.83
C ASP A 48 -4.23 -18.05 3.24
N PHE A 49 -3.01 -17.56 3.46
CA PHE A 49 -1.85 -18.36 3.86
C PHE A 49 -2.00 -19.09 5.21
N ASN A 50 -2.94 -18.69 6.05
CA ASN A 50 -3.23 -19.35 7.34
C ASN A 50 -4.72 -19.65 7.56
N GLY A 51 -5.53 -19.63 6.49
CA GLY A 51 -6.97 -19.87 6.56
C GLY A 51 -7.73 -18.83 7.37
N TRP A 52 -7.21 -17.58 7.43
CA TRP A 52 -7.79 -16.46 8.18
C TRP A 52 -7.92 -16.74 9.68
N ASN A 53 -7.06 -17.61 10.22
CA ASN A 53 -7.07 -17.98 11.63
C ASN A 53 -6.51 -16.85 12.50
N PRO A 54 -7.31 -16.24 13.41
CA PRO A 54 -6.87 -15.14 14.26
C PRO A 54 -5.92 -15.56 15.38
N ASP A 55 -5.77 -16.89 15.64
CA ASP A 55 -4.85 -17.41 16.66
C ASP A 55 -3.46 -17.75 16.09
N ALA A 56 -3.34 -17.72 14.75
CA ALA A 56 -2.07 -17.96 14.06
C ALA A 56 -1.28 -16.64 13.86
N ASN A 57 0.02 -16.75 13.61
CA ASN A 57 0.90 -15.67 13.21
C ASN A 57 0.84 -14.43 14.15
N PRO A 58 1.13 -14.60 15.47
CA PRO A 58 1.14 -13.48 16.40
C PRO A 58 2.26 -12.50 16.03
N MET A 59 1.91 -11.22 16.01
CA MET A 59 2.86 -10.13 15.80
C MET A 59 3.53 -9.74 17.11
N LYS A 60 4.76 -9.28 17.04
CA LYS A 60 5.54 -8.81 18.18
C LYS A 60 5.41 -7.30 18.34
N LYS A 61 5.02 -6.84 19.52
CA LYS A 61 5.09 -5.41 19.87
C LYS A 61 6.55 -4.99 20.04
N ILE A 62 7.01 -4.02 19.28
CA ILE A 62 8.42 -3.56 19.25
C ILE A 62 8.60 -2.17 19.85
N SER A 63 7.50 -1.49 20.18
CA SER A 63 7.54 -0.14 20.71
C SER A 63 6.36 0.08 21.67
N ASP A 64 6.61 0.83 22.76
CA ASP A 64 5.56 1.27 23.69
C ASP A 64 4.54 2.19 23.00
N MET A 65 4.89 2.77 21.86
CA MET A 65 3.97 3.54 21.02
C MET A 65 2.98 2.66 20.24
N GLY A 66 3.07 1.33 20.38
CA GLY A 66 2.12 0.39 19.78
C GLY A 66 2.43 0.01 18.33
N ILE A 67 3.70 -0.06 17.96
CA ILE A 67 4.11 -0.65 16.69
C ILE A 67 4.29 -2.16 16.85
N TRP A 68 3.67 -2.92 15.96
CA TRP A 68 3.71 -4.39 15.92
C TRP A 68 4.33 -4.85 14.60
N GLU A 69 5.14 -5.90 14.68
CA GLU A 69 5.84 -6.46 13.51
C GLU A 69 5.71 -7.98 13.42
N TYR A 70 5.77 -8.49 12.19
CA TYR A 70 5.87 -9.92 11.91
C TYR A 70 6.61 -10.13 10.59
N PHE A 71 7.49 -11.14 10.54
CA PHE A 71 8.12 -11.58 9.29
C PHE A 71 7.59 -12.96 8.93
N ASN A 72 7.03 -13.10 7.72
CA ASN A 72 6.55 -14.37 7.20
C ASN A 72 7.54 -14.92 6.16
N PRO A 73 8.39 -15.89 6.56
CA PRO A 73 9.37 -16.47 5.66
C PRO A 73 8.68 -17.32 4.58
N GLY A 74 9.14 -17.19 3.33
CA GLY A 74 8.61 -17.93 2.18
C GLY A 74 7.32 -17.38 1.58
N MET A 75 6.68 -16.37 2.21
CA MET A 75 5.52 -15.70 1.65
C MET A 75 5.90 -14.92 0.39
N LYS A 76 5.03 -14.97 -0.62
CA LYS A 76 5.18 -14.25 -1.89
C LYS A 76 4.25 -13.04 -1.93
N THR A 77 4.44 -12.20 -2.94
CA THR A 77 3.50 -11.12 -3.26
C THR A 77 2.21 -11.67 -3.89
N GLY A 78 1.12 -10.91 -3.78
CA GLY A 78 -0.21 -11.31 -4.26
C GLY A 78 -1.11 -11.95 -3.19
N GLU A 79 -0.60 -12.17 -1.96
CA GLU A 79 -1.36 -12.76 -0.88
C GLU A 79 -2.32 -11.76 -0.24
N LEU A 80 -3.55 -12.20 0.02
CA LEU A 80 -4.54 -11.44 0.78
C LEU A 80 -4.24 -11.48 2.26
N TYR A 81 -4.33 -10.33 2.93
CA TYR A 81 -4.12 -10.26 4.38
C TYR A 81 -4.93 -9.15 5.07
N LYS A 82 -5.09 -9.30 6.37
CA LYS A 82 -5.58 -8.29 7.32
C LYS A 82 -4.82 -8.42 8.64
N PHE A 83 -5.01 -7.43 9.50
CA PHE A 83 -4.62 -7.51 10.90
C PHE A 83 -5.84 -7.88 11.75
N ALA A 84 -5.74 -8.96 12.52
CA ALA A 84 -6.70 -9.33 13.56
C ALA A 84 -6.21 -8.67 14.86
N ILE A 85 -6.92 -7.65 15.31
CA ILE A 85 -6.54 -6.80 16.44
C ILE A 85 -7.46 -7.14 17.61
N THR A 86 -6.89 -7.65 18.70
CA THR A 86 -7.61 -7.88 19.95
C THR A 86 -7.59 -6.62 20.80
N THR A 87 -8.78 -6.13 21.16
CA THR A 87 -8.96 -4.97 22.01
C THR A 87 -8.81 -5.33 23.51
N ASP A 88 -8.75 -4.35 24.37
CA ASP A 88 -8.78 -4.46 25.84
C ASP A 88 -10.02 -5.21 26.38
N THR A 89 -11.12 -5.18 25.63
CA THR A 89 -12.35 -5.91 25.96
C THR A 89 -12.37 -7.35 25.44
N GLY A 90 -11.30 -7.81 24.79
CA GLY A 90 -11.19 -9.14 24.16
C GLY A 90 -11.90 -9.26 22.82
N LYS A 91 -12.44 -8.17 22.26
CA LYS A 91 -13.07 -8.20 20.94
C LYS A 91 -12.00 -8.24 19.84
N ILE A 92 -12.16 -9.10 18.84
CA ILE A 92 -11.28 -9.17 17.67
C ILE A 92 -11.85 -8.29 16.55
N LEU A 93 -11.02 -7.39 16.04
CA LEU A 93 -11.33 -6.50 14.91
C LEU A 93 -10.43 -6.85 13.72
N TYR A 94 -11.01 -7.17 12.57
CA TYR A 94 -10.26 -7.40 11.33
C TYR A 94 -10.11 -6.07 10.59
N LYS A 95 -8.88 -5.61 10.41
CA LYS A 95 -8.55 -4.33 9.76
C LYS A 95 -7.67 -4.54 8.54
N ALA A 96 -8.01 -3.85 7.46
CA ALA A 96 -7.09 -3.69 6.33
C ALA A 96 -5.87 -2.87 6.77
N ASP A 97 -4.78 -3.05 6.05
CA ASP A 97 -3.56 -2.30 6.28
C ASP A 97 -3.68 -0.88 5.70
N PRO A 98 -3.56 0.19 6.51
CA PRO A 98 -3.62 1.56 6.00
C PRO A 98 -2.42 1.94 5.11
N PHE A 99 -1.32 1.18 5.18
CA PHE A 99 -0.11 1.37 4.37
C PHE A 99 0.02 0.35 3.23
N ALA A 100 -1.05 -0.40 2.92
CA ALA A 100 -1.02 -1.36 1.82
C ALA A 100 -0.81 -0.67 0.47
N PHE A 101 0.11 -1.19 -0.34
CA PHE A 101 0.33 -0.74 -1.72
C PHE A 101 -0.71 -1.27 -2.71
N SER A 102 -1.44 -2.33 -2.32
CA SER A 102 -2.50 -2.93 -3.13
C SER A 102 -3.64 -3.41 -2.25
N ALA A 103 -4.83 -3.44 -2.81
CA ALA A 103 -6.04 -3.85 -2.11
C ALA A 103 -6.86 -4.82 -2.98
N GLU A 104 -7.63 -5.65 -2.30
CA GLU A 104 -8.60 -6.51 -2.93
C GLU A 104 -9.66 -5.70 -3.70
N TYR A 105 -10.12 -6.24 -4.83
CA TYR A 105 -11.21 -5.61 -5.58
C TYR A 105 -12.54 -5.79 -4.85
N ARG A 106 -13.36 -4.76 -4.90
CA ARG A 106 -14.70 -4.77 -4.28
C ARG A 106 -15.55 -5.98 -4.74
N PRO A 107 -16.35 -6.62 -3.87
CA PRO A 107 -16.69 -6.24 -2.49
C PRO A 107 -15.66 -6.64 -1.43
N GLY A 108 -14.54 -7.24 -1.81
CA GLY A 108 -13.47 -7.59 -0.89
C GLY A 108 -12.90 -6.37 -0.17
N THR A 109 -12.32 -6.60 1.01
CA THR A 109 -11.78 -5.53 1.88
C THR A 109 -10.41 -5.88 2.46
N ALA A 110 -9.74 -6.88 1.90
CA ALA A 110 -8.39 -7.24 2.32
C ALA A 110 -7.34 -6.36 1.65
N SER A 111 -6.19 -6.27 2.28
CA SER A 111 -4.97 -5.75 1.67
C SER A 111 -4.28 -6.86 0.88
N VAL A 112 -3.48 -6.50 -0.11
CA VAL A 112 -2.74 -7.44 -0.95
C VAL A 112 -1.25 -7.10 -0.86
N THR A 113 -0.42 -8.11 -0.60
CA THR A 113 1.02 -7.93 -0.61
C THR A 113 1.52 -7.61 -2.01
N ALA A 114 2.32 -6.55 -2.17
CA ALA A 114 2.81 -6.09 -3.47
C ALA A 114 4.31 -5.77 -3.42
N ASP A 115 4.97 -5.92 -4.55
CA ASP A 115 6.35 -5.49 -4.77
C ASP A 115 6.35 -4.32 -5.77
N LEU A 116 6.86 -3.17 -5.35
CA LEU A 116 7.00 -1.98 -6.18
C LEU A 116 8.40 -1.83 -6.78
N SER A 117 9.36 -2.71 -6.43
CA SER A 117 10.76 -2.60 -6.85
C SER A 117 10.97 -2.87 -8.34
N GLY A 118 10.02 -3.54 -8.99
CA GLY A 118 10.12 -3.91 -10.41
C GLY A 118 9.87 -2.78 -11.40
N PHE A 119 9.51 -1.56 -10.96
CA PHE A 119 9.24 -0.44 -11.85
C PHE A 119 10.47 0.47 -11.99
N SER A 120 10.89 0.72 -13.22
CA SER A 120 11.95 1.67 -13.54
C SER A 120 11.37 2.92 -14.19
N TRP A 121 11.62 4.08 -13.59
CA TRP A 121 11.22 5.37 -14.13
C TRP A 121 12.08 5.74 -15.34
N ALA A 122 11.46 6.13 -16.45
CA ALA A 122 12.13 6.57 -17.67
C ALA A 122 11.91 8.07 -17.94
N ASP A 123 11.78 8.87 -16.89
CA ASP A 123 11.38 10.28 -16.94
C ASP A 123 12.49 11.28 -16.56
N THR A 124 13.74 10.83 -16.47
CA THR A 124 14.90 11.64 -16.07
C THR A 124 15.01 12.94 -16.89
N ASP A 125 14.85 12.86 -18.21
CA ASP A 125 14.92 14.03 -19.10
C ASP A 125 13.77 15.00 -18.84
N TRP A 126 12.58 14.47 -18.56
CA TRP A 126 11.42 15.30 -18.23
C TRP A 126 11.61 16.01 -16.90
N ILE A 127 12.10 15.33 -15.88
CA ILE A 127 12.44 15.91 -14.57
C ILE A 127 13.47 17.02 -14.70
N ALA A 128 14.54 16.78 -15.47
CA ALA A 128 15.59 17.78 -15.71
C ALA A 128 15.05 19.04 -16.44
N LYS A 129 14.23 18.84 -17.47
CA LYS A 129 13.56 19.95 -18.18
C LYS A 129 12.58 20.72 -17.28
N ARG A 130 11.83 20.00 -16.44
CA ARG A 130 10.89 20.62 -15.49
C ARG A 130 11.63 21.50 -14.48
N ALA A 131 12.77 21.04 -13.95
CA ALA A 131 13.55 21.79 -12.98
C ALA A 131 14.10 23.13 -13.54
N GLN A 132 14.26 23.25 -14.85
CA GLN A 132 14.74 24.46 -15.52
C GLN A 132 13.61 25.47 -15.84
N LYS A 133 12.34 25.07 -15.69
CA LYS A 133 11.18 25.91 -15.99
C LYS A 133 10.69 26.61 -14.72
N ASP A 134 10.47 27.92 -14.83
CA ASP A 134 9.73 28.67 -13.82
C ASP A 134 8.22 28.46 -14.06
N SER A 135 7.61 27.55 -13.29
CA SER A 135 6.19 27.20 -13.44
C SER A 135 5.24 28.37 -13.20
N GLN A 136 5.67 29.40 -12.46
CA GLN A 136 4.87 30.60 -12.20
C GLN A 136 4.81 31.55 -13.40
N LYS A 137 5.75 31.41 -14.34
CA LYS A 137 5.84 32.25 -15.55
C LYS A 137 5.38 31.52 -16.84
N GLN A 138 4.79 30.35 -16.69
CA GLN A 138 4.31 29.56 -17.82
C GLN A 138 2.77 29.43 -17.77
N PRO A 139 2.10 29.43 -18.93
CA PRO A 139 0.68 29.12 -18.95
C PRO A 139 0.44 27.70 -18.45
N MET A 140 -0.64 27.52 -17.68
CA MET A 140 -1.01 26.24 -17.12
C MET A 140 -2.47 25.95 -17.44
N SER A 141 -2.74 24.74 -17.95
CA SER A 141 -4.09 24.19 -18.03
C SER A 141 -4.21 23.04 -17.04
N ILE A 142 -5.31 22.97 -16.31
CA ILE A 142 -5.60 21.92 -15.34
C ILE A 142 -6.81 21.15 -15.84
N TYR A 143 -6.65 19.85 -16.05
CA TYR A 143 -7.74 18.93 -16.36
C TYR A 143 -7.93 17.98 -15.18
N GLU A 144 -9.00 18.18 -14.42
CA GLU A 144 -9.35 17.31 -13.30
C GLU A 144 -10.15 16.11 -13.81
N VAL A 145 -9.74 14.91 -13.40
CA VAL A 145 -10.34 13.67 -13.87
C VAL A 145 -10.49 12.64 -12.76
N HIS A 146 -11.66 11.99 -12.71
CA HIS A 146 -11.90 10.81 -11.90
C HIS A 146 -11.79 9.56 -12.79
N LEU A 147 -10.65 8.85 -12.71
CA LEU A 147 -10.31 7.74 -13.63
C LEU A 147 -11.37 6.63 -13.65
N GLY A 148 -12.01 6.32 -12.52
CA GLY A 148 -13.04 5.28 -12.43
C GLY A 148 -14.33 5.59 -13.19
N SER A 149 -14.59 6.85 -13.55
CA SER A 149 -15.80 7.28 -14.26
C SER A 149 -15.54 8.04 -15.56
N TRP A 150 -14.28 8.42 -15.85
CA TRP A 150 -13.93 9.23 -17.01
C TRP A 150 -14.33 8.57 -18.33
N ARG A 151 -13.96 7.30 -18.51
CA ARG A 151 -14.38 6.46 -19.62
C ARG A 151 -14.61 5.03 -19.14
N LYS A 152 -15.51 4.31 -19.83
CA LYS A 152 -15.81 2.91 -19.55
C LYS A 152 -15.54 2.08 -20.80
N LYS A 153 -15.09 0.85 -20.60
CA LYS A 153 -15.02 -0.18 -21.65
C LYS A 153 -16.31 -0.97 -21.67
N ASN A 154 -16.68 -1.46 -22.84
CA ASN A 154 -17.80 -2.40 -22.97
C ASN A 154 -17.35 -3.80 -22.53
N ARG A 155 -17.12 -3.96 -21.22
CA ARG A 155 -16.80 -5.24 -20.59
C ARG A 155 -17.45 -5.31 -19.21
N PRO A 156 -18.02 -6.48 -18.82
CA PRO A 156 -18.69 -6.60 -17.51
C PRO A 156 -17.71 -6.66 -16.33
N GLU A 157 -16.48 -7.11 -16.57
CA GLU A 157 -15.49 -7.23 -15.51
C GLU A 157 -15.11 -5.84 -14.96
N LYS A 158 -14.96 -5.76 -13.65
CA LYS A 158 -14.54 -4.54 -12.94
C LYS A 158 -15.40 -3.32 -13.29
N ASP A 159 -16.69 -3.50 -13.48
CA ASP A 159 -17.66 -2.44 -13.86
C ASP A 159 -17.27 -1.69 -15.15
N GLY A 160 -16.53 -2.32 -16.05
CA GLY A 160 -16.02 -1.71 -17.26
C GLY A 160 -14.94 -0.65 -17.05
N CYS A 161 -14.39 -0.52 -15.85
CA CYS A 161 -13.33 0.45 -15.56
C CYS A 161 -12.04 0.13 -16.34
N TYR A 162 -11.34 1.17 -16.77
CA TYR A 162 -9.97 1.05 -17.27
C TYR A 162 -9.03 0.67 -16.13
N THR A 163 -8.00 -0.13 -16.41
CA THR A 163 -6.82 -0.19 -15.56
C THR A 163 -6.05 1.14 -15.64
N TYR A 164 -5.21 1.44 -14.67
CA TYR A 164 -4.41 2.67 -14.70
C TYR A 164 -3.51 2.77 -15.94
N ILE A 165 -2.94 1.66 -16.40
CA ILE A 165 -2.12 1.62 -17.63
C ILE A 165 -2.96 1.96 -18.87
N GLU A 166 -4.13 1.33 -19.01
CA GLU A 166 -5.05 1.60 -20.10
C GLU A 166 -5.53 3.06 -20.08
N ALA A 167 -5.92 3.56 -18.89
CA ALA A 167 -6.34 4.94 -18.72
C ALA A 167 -5.21 5.93 -19.05
N ALA A 168 -3.97 5.63 -18.68
CA ALA A 168 -2.83 6.49 -18.96
C ALA A 168 -2.63 6.73 -20.47
N HIS A 169 -2.75 5.70 -21.30
CA HIS A 169 -2.62 5.83 -22.75
C HIS A 169 -3.72 6.71 -23.36
N GLU A 170 -4.98 6.44 -22.99
CA GLU A 170 -6.14 7.19 -23.47
C GLU A 170 -6.12 8.64 -23.00
N LEU A 171 -5.80 8.86 -21.73
CA LEU A 171 -5.76 10.18 -21.13
C LEU A 171 -4.62 11.02 -21.71
N ALA A 172 -3.43 10.43 -21.90
CA ALA A 172 -2.30 11.14 -22.49
C ALA A 172 -2.58 11.59 -23.94
N ALA A 173 -3.29 10.78 -24.73
CA ALA A 173 -3.74 11.17 -26.06
C ALA A 173 -4.74 12.33 -25.99
N TYR A 174 -5.75 12.20 -25.12
CA TYR A 174 -6.82 13.20 -24.97
C TYR A 174 -6.30 14.57 -24.53
N VAL A 175 -5.42 14.64 -23.52
CA VAL A 175 -4.87 15.93 -23.03
C VAL A 175 -3.88 16.58 -23.99
N LYS A 176 -3.34 15.83 -24.96
CA LYS A 176 -2.51 16.40 -26.03
C LYS A 176 -3.33 17.00 -27.15
N GLU A 177 -4.55 16.54 -27.34
CA GLU A 177 -5.48 17.03 -28.36
C GLU A 177 -6.15 18.33 -27.89
N MET A 178 -6.39 18.46 -26.58
CA MET A 178 -6.95 19.68 -25.95
C MET A 178 -5.95 20.85 -25.93
#